data_b498df0e35da1b18bde480e269314fa8
#
_entry.id   b498df0e35da1b18bde480e269314fa8
#
_cell.length_a   1.000
_cell.length_b   1.000
_cell.length_c   1.000
_cell.angle_alpha   90.00
_cell.angle_beta   90.00
_cell.angle_gamma   90.00
#
_symmetry.space_group_name_H-M   'P 1'
#
loop_
_entity.id
_entity.type
_entity.pdbx_description
1 polymer ?
#
loop_
_entity_poly.entity_id
_entity_poly.type
_entity_poly.pdbx_seq_one_letter_code
_entity_poly.pdbx_strand_id
1 'polypeptide(L)'
;MKGNGTWRIWLIGVMALLQAACAGLHPLREGADQAVYVVARPDAAGLAARHAPVFVVGGQNQPANRIGTPAARLDEAGRSQIFVDPATPTVYFQEQSFSTAQGTYTNLIYRVHFPEVPFSLVPLQLTAGKNVGLLVVITLNDRQEPVLVTTLHTCGCYLAIIPTSFLPAAAYPADWRADGQRIYGVTLPGRLVFDAGVAPRLNVEIAVRDGDHRVA
;
A
#
# COMPACT_ATOMS: atom_id res chain seq x y z
N MET A 1 23.82 -1.01 -50.02
CA MET A 1 22.79 -0.64 -49.07
C MET A 1 22.67 -1.75 -48.02
N LYS A 2 23.47 -1.70 -46.92
CA LYS A 2 23.46 -2.63 -45.79
C LYS A 2 23.66 -1.79 -44.53
N GLY A 3 22.57 -1.40 -43.86
CA GLY A 3 22.68 -0.53 -42.69
C GLY A 3 21.51 -0.56 -41.68
N ASN A 4 20.46 -1.38 -41.90
CA ASN A 4 19.23 -1.29 -41.12
C ASN A 4 19.07 -2.37 -39.99
N GLY A 5 20.05 -3.29 -39.85
CA GLY A 5 19.93 -4.39 -38.88
C GLY A 5 20.37 -4.02 -37.46
N THR A 6 21.40 -3.22 -37.35
CA THR A 6 22.00 -2.90 -36.04
C THR A 6 21.16 -1.94 -35.22
N TRP A 7 20.47 -1.00 -35.83
CA TRP A 7 19.62 -0.03 -35.12
C TRP A 7 18.36 -0.68 -34.51
N ARG A 8 17.80 -1.68 -35.20
CA ARG A 8 16.67 -2.46 -34.66
C ARG A 8 17.05 -3.28 -33.42
N ILE A 9 18.25 -3.82 -33.40
CA ILE A 9 18.77 -4.57 -32.22
C ILE A 9 18.99 -3.63 -31.04
N TRP A 10 19.49 -2.41 -31.27
CA TRP A 10 19.66 -1.38 -30.24
C TRP A 10 18.32 -0.91 -29.67
N LEU A 11 17.32 -0.68 -30.50
CA LEU A 11 15.98 -0.28 -30.06
C LEU A 11 15.28 -1.38 -29.23
N ILE A 12 15.43 -2.64 -29.62
CA ILE A 12 14.88 -3.77 -28.86
C ILE A 12 15.61 -3.93 -27.52
N GLY A 13 16.93 -3.76 -27.50
CA GLY A 13 17.72 -3.81 -26.27
C GLY A 13 17.37 -2.69 -25.29
N VAL A 14 17.18 -1.45 -25.76
CA VAL A 14 16.76 -0.32 -24.93
C VAL A 14 15.32 -0.50 -24.42
N MET A 15 14.42 -1.03 -25.25
CA MET A 15 13.03 -1.29 -24.87
C MET A 15 12.92 -2.44 -23.84
N ALA A 16 13.77 -3.47 -23.93
CA ALA A 16 13.87 -4.54 -22.94
C ALA A 16 14.44 -4.06 -21.60
N LEU A 17 15.42 -3.13 -21.62
CA LEU A 17 15.96 -2.50 -20.43
C LEU A 17 14.92 -1.60 -19.72
N LEU A 18 14.05 -0.93 -20.47
CA LEU A 18 12.96 -0.11 -19.90
C LEU A 18 11.89 -0.95 -19.20
N GLN A 19 11.65 -2.19 -19.63
CA GLN A 19 10.69 -3.08 -18.98
C GLN A 19 11.25 -3.71 -17.67
N ALA A 20 12.56 -3.87 -17.55
CA ALA A 20 13.19 -4.34 -16.31
C ALA A 20 13.16 -3.30 -15.18
N ALA A 21 13.01 -2.02 -15.49
CA ALA A 21 13.01 -0.92 -14.52
C ALA A 21 11.79 -0.89 -13.59
N CYS A 22 10.69 -1.59 -13.93
CA CYS A 22 9.52 -1.70 -13.05
C CYS A 22 9.66 -2.77 -11.95
N ALA A 23 10.70 -3.60 -11.98
CA ALA A 23 10.94 -4.68 -11.05
C ALA A 23 12.09 -4.36 -10.09
N GLY A 24 12.02 -3.22 -9.40
CA GLY A 24 12.93 -2.91 -8.30
C GLY A 24 12.75 -3.94 -7.17
N LEU A 25 13.44 -5.06 -7.27
CA LEU A 25 13.53 -6.08 -6.23
C LEU A 25 14.44 -5.54 -5.12
N HIS A 26 13.88 -4.74 -4.21
CA HIS A 26 14.50 -4.51 -2.93
C HIS A 26 13.78 -5.39 -1.92
N PRO A 27 14.42 -6.42 -1.35
CA PRO A 27 13.85 -7.14 -0.23
C PRO A 27 13.60 -6.15 0.90
N LEU A 28 12.54 -6.39 1.70
CA LEU A 28 12.40 -5.72 2.98
C LEU A 28 13.72 -5.88 3.73
N ARG A 29 14.37 -4.80 4.10
CA ARG A 29 15.49 -4.85 5.03
C ARG A 29 14.90 -5.22 6.38
N GLU A 30 15.01 -6.47 6.76
CA GLU A 30 14.85 -6.89 8.15
C GLU A 30 16.03 -6.27 8.92
N GLY A 31 15.74 -5.36 9.84
CA GLY A 31 16.79 -4.76 10.67
C GLY A 31 16.37 -3.46 11.36
N ALA A 32 17.33 -2.83 12.02
CA ALA A 32 17.20 -1.71 12.95
C ALA A 32 16.60 -0.40 12.39
N ASP A 33 16.22 -0.35 11.12
CA ASP A 33 15.69 0.85 10.44
C ASP A 33 14.21 0.69 10.04
N GLN A 34 13.42 0.05 10.90
CA GLN A 34 11.97 -0.06 10.73
C GLN A 34 11.24 0.68 11.84
N ALA A 35 10.10 1.28 11.52
CA ALA A 35 9.17 1.80 12.53
C ALA A 35 7.84 1.08 12.43
N VAL A 36 7.27 0.78 13.58
CA VAL A 36 5.94 0.20 13.71
C VAL A 36 4.99 1.31 14.14
N TYR A 37 4.00 1.59 13.29
CA TYR A 37 2.95 2.56 13.57
C TYR A 37 1.66 1.82 13.94
N VAL A 38 1.19 2.07 15.15
CA VAL A 38 -0.05 1.53 15.69
C VAL A 38 -0.99 2.69 15.95
N VAL A 39 -2.24 2.57 15.54
CA VAL A 39 -3.25 3.57 15.87
C VAL A 39 -3.44 3.59 17.40
N ALA A 40 -3.10 4.72 18.02
CA ALA A 40 -3.36 4.93 19.42
C ALA A 40 -4.87 4.85 19.67
N ARG A 41 -5.27 4.05 20.64
CA ARG A 41 -6.68 3.79 20.98
C ARG A 41 -7.03 4.44 22.30
N PRO A 42 -7.38 5.73 22.34
CA PRO A 42 -7.83 6.33 23.58
C PRO A 42 -9.12 5.64 24.10
N ASP A 43 -10.04 5.29 23.17
CA ASP A 43 -11.31 4.62 23.49
C ASP A 43 -11.63 3.61 22.38
N ALA A 44 -11.41 2.33 22.63
CA ALA A 44 -11.55 1.23 21.65
C ALA A 44 -13.00 0.96 21.17
N ALA A 45 -13.90 1.95 21.20
CA ALA A 45 -15.32 1.77 20.92
C ALA A 45 -15.66 1.68 19.44
N GLY A 46 -14.90 2.32 18.54
CA GLY A 46 -15.23 2.37 17.12
C GLY A 46 -14.74 1.15 16.33
N LEU A 47 -15.50 0.78 15.28
CA LEU A 47 -15.19 -0.34 14.40
C LEU A 47 -13.82 -0.13 13.70
N ALA A 48 -13.57 1.06 13.19
CA ALA A 48 -12.31 1.41 12.55
C ALA A 48 -11.11 1.29 13.50
N ALA A 49 -11.25 1.64 14.78
CA ALA A 49 -10.14 1.49 15.74
C ALA A 49 -9.84 0.02 16.07
N ARG A 50 -10.87 -0.83 16.08
CA ARG A 50 -10.69 -2.28 16.36
C ARG A 50 -9.97 -3.02 15.25
N HIS A 51 -10.18 -2.59 14.00
CA HIS A 51 -9.61 -3.21 12.81
C HIS A 51 -8.46 -2.39 12.20
N ALA A 52 -7.97 -1.37 12.92
CA ALA A 52 -6.90 -0.53 12.40
C ALA A 52 -5.66 -1.36 12.07
N PRO A 53 -5.11 -1.21 10.86
CA PRO A 53 -3.90 -1.92 10.47
C PRO A 53 -2.70 -1.42 11.28
N VAL A 54 -1.72 -2.31 11.44
CA VAL A 54 -0.39 -1.97 11.92
C VAL A 54 0.50 -1.73 10.71
N PHE A 55 1.13 -0.56 10.62
CA PHE A 55 2.06 -0.28 9.53
C PHE A 55 3.49 -0.52 9.99
N VAL A 56 4.20 -1.40 9.30
CA VAL A 56 5.63 -1.65 9.48
C VAL A 56 6.37 -1.02 8.32
N VAL A 57 7.03 0.10 8.55
CA VAL A 57 7.62 0.92 7.49
C VAL A 57 9.15 0.86 7.57
N GLY A 58 9.79 0.49 6.47
CA GLY A 58 11.24 0.45 6.33
C GLY A 58 11.85 1.82 6.07
N GLY A 59 13.19 1.94 6.25
CA GLY A 59 13.96 3.12 5.87
C GLY A 59 13.70 4.36 6.72
N GLN A 60 13.39 4.21 8.01
CA GLN A 60 12.97 5.30 8.92
C GLN A 60 14.03 6.39 9.16
N ASN A 61 15.30 6.11 8.87
CA ASN A 61 16.37 7.11 8.91
C ASN A 61 16.17 8.21 7.86
N GLN A 62 15.43 7.92 6.79
CA GLN A 62 15.09 8.90 5.77
C GLN A 62 13.71 9.53 6.06
N PRO A 63 13.60 10.86 6.20
CA PRO A 63 12.33 11.52 6.45
C PRO A 63 11.25 11.19 5.40
N ALA A 64 11.63 10.94 4.15
CA ALA A 64 10.74 10.56 3.07
C ALA A 64 9.90 9.30 3.38
N ASN A 65 10.45 8.38 4.18
CA ASN A 65 9.81 7.11 4.54
C ASN A 65 8.98 7.16 5.82
N ARG A 66 8.85 8.32 6.44
CA ARG A 66 8.07 8.46 7.68
C ARG A 66 6.62 8.80 7.37
N ILE A 67 5.70 8.11 8.02
CA ILE A 67 4.29 8.52 7.99
C ILE A 67 4.19 9.90 8.64
N GLY A 68 3.44 10.79 8.02
CA GLY A 68 3.27 12.16 8.52
C GLY A 68 1.85 12.70 8.29
N THR A 69 1.68 13.97 8.64
CA THR A 69 0.44 14.72 8.51
C THR A 69 0.52 15.73 7.36
N PRO A 70 -0.45 15.75 6.42
CA PRO A 70 -0.57 16.83 5.45
C PRO A 70 -0.71 18.18 6.14
N ALA A 71 0.12 19.13 5.76
CA ALA A 71 0.18 20.48 6.30
C ALA A 71 0.39 21.50 5.17
N ALA A 72 0.18 22.76 5.46
CA ALA A 72 0.42 23.87 4.54
C ALA A 72 1.32 24.93 5.20
N ARG A 73 2.20 25.52 4.41
CA ARG A 73 3.00 26.69 4.80
C ARG A 73 3.05 27.68 3.64
N LEU A 74 3.38 28.91 3.94
CA LEU A 74 3.71 29.89 2.90
C LEU A 74 5.18 29.78 2.53
N ASP A 75 5.48 29.83 1.23
CA ASP A 75 6.85 29.96 0.73
C ASP A 75 7.32 31.44 0.85
N GLU A 76 8.58 31.69 0.49
CA GLU A 76 9.18 33.04 0.55
C GLU A 76 8.46 34.05 -0.36
N ALA A 77 7.72 33.58 -1.36
CA ALA A 77 6.91 34.43 -2.24
C ALA A 77 5.45 34.56 -1.77
N GLY A 78 5.11 34.06 -0.56
CA GLY A 78 3.76 34.11 0.00
C GLY A 78 2.78 33.12 -0.63
N ARG A 79 3.23 32.12 -1.39
CA ARG A 79 2.38 31.10 -2.02
C ARG A 79 2.21 29.91 -1.08
N SER A 80 1.00 29.35 -1.05
CA SER A 80 0.72 28.15 -0.26
C SER A 80 1.46 26.95 -0.82
N GLN A 81 2.25 26.30 0.02
CA GLN A 81 2.94 25.06 -0.26
C GLN A 81 2.38 23.95 0.63
N ILE A 82 1.84 22.88 0.00
CA ILE A 82 1.40 21.69 0.72
C ILE A 82 2.61 20.77 0.90
N PHE A 83 2.72 20.17 2.09
CA PHE A 83 3.75 19.19 2.43
C PHE A 83 3.21 18.18 3.42
N VAL A 84 3.93 17.08 3.63
CA VAL A 84 3.64 16.11 4.70
C VAL A 84 4.68 16.30 5.80
N ASP A 85 4.22 16.60 7.00
CA ASP A 85 5.06 16.76 8.19
C ASP A 85 5.34 15.39 8.83
N PRO A 86 6.56 14.85 8.73
CA PRO A 86 6.91 13.55 9.29
C PRO A 86 7.08 13.55 10.82
N ALA A 87 7.04 14.72 11.47
CA ALA A 87 7.12 14.82 12.92
C ALA A 87 5.80 14.43 13.62
N THR A 88 4.70 14.45 12.87
CA THR A 88 3.35 14.17 13.41
C THR A 88 2.72 13.01 12.63
N PRO A 89 3.04 11.74 12.95
CA PRO A 89 2.44 10.60 12.26
C PRO A 89 0.93 10.52 12.48
N THR A 90 0.17 10.43 11.39
CA THR A 90 -1.30 10.40 11.43
C THR A 90 -1.85 9.36 10.47
N VAL A 91 -2.82 8.57 10.96
CA VAL A 91 -3.66 7.68 10.15
C VAL A 91 -5.05 8.29 10.07
N TYR A 92 -5.48 8.63 8.87
CA TYR A 92 -6.86 9.06 8.61
C TYR A 92 -7.71 7.85 8.35
N PHE A 93 -8.98 7.88 8.78
CA PHE A 93 -9.89 6.79 8.49
C PHE A 93 -11.30 7.28 8.16
N GLN A 94 -12.03 6.43 7.43
CA GLN A 94 -13.43 6.62 7.09
C GLN A 94 -14.12 5.27 7.10
N GLU A 95 -15.37 5.22 7.56
CA GLU A 95 -16.25 4.07 7.48
C GLU A 95 -17.32 4.30 6.41
N GLN A 96 -17.54 3.31 5.55
CA GLN A 96 -18.53 3.39 4.49
C GLN A 96 -19.22 2.04 4.30
N SER A 97 -20.50 1.97 4.59
CA SER A 97 -21.32 0.76 4.36
C SER A 97 -21.96 0.78 2.98
N PHE A 98 -22.10 -0.41 2.39
CA PHE A 98 -22.80 -0.64 1.13
C PHE A 98 -23.49 -2.00 1.14
N SER A 99 -24.47 -2.19 0.27
CA SER A 99 -25.18 -3.45 0.15
C SER A 99 -25.10 -3.99 -1.28
N THR A 100 -25.05 -5.31 -1.36
CA THR A 100 -25.07 -6.09 -2.60
C THR A 100 -26.19 -7.13 -2.51
N ALA A 101 -26.41 -7.91 -3.56
CA ALA A 101 -27.32 -9.06 -3.53
C ALA A 101 -26.89 -10.15 -2.53
N GLN A 102 -25.60 -10.18 -2.14
CA GLN A 102 -25.03 -11.16 -1.22
C GLN A 102 -25.04 -10.70 0.24
N GLY A 103 -25.32 -9.44 0.52
CA GLY A 103 -25.36 -8.90 1.88
C GLY A 103 -24.88 -7.47 2.01
N THR A 104 -24.78 -7.04 3.25
CA THR A 104 -24.25 -5.70 3.61
C THR A 104 -22.80 -5.82 4.05
N TYR A 105 -22.00 -4.89 3.58
CA TYR A 105 -20.57 -4.81 3.86
C TYR A 105 -20.20 -3.42 4.38
N THR A 106 -19.10 -3.34 5.11
CA THR A 106 -18.54 -2.08 5.57
C THR A 106 -17.07 -1.98 5.14
N ASN A 107 -16.73 -0.95 4.40
CA ASN A 107 -15.35 -0.58 4.11
C ASN A 107 -14.81 0.29 5.25
N LEU A 108 -13.71 -0.15 5.83
CA LEU A 108 -12.88 0.64 6.72
C LEU A 108 -11.69 1.12 5.89
N ILE A 109 -11.69 2.42 5.57
CA ILE A 109 -10.71 3.03 4.67
C ILE A 109 -9.69 3.76 5.54
N TYR A 110 -8.43 3.31 5.52
CA TYR A 110 -7.32 3.95 6.20
C TYR A 110 -6.40 4.61 5.18
N ARG A 111 -5.92 5.79 5.52
CA ARG A 111 -5.01 6.53 4.67
C ARG A 111 -3.83 7.06 5.48
N VAL A 112 -2.63 6.80 5.00
CA VAL A 112 -1.38 7.36 5.50
C VAL A 112 -0.71 8.17 4.41
N HIS A 113 0.14 9.14 4.82
CA HIS A 113 0.85 10.01 3.89
C HIS A 113 2.35 9.98 4.20
N PHE A 114 3.13 10.10 3.13
CA PHE A 114 4.58 10.21 3.17
C PHE A 114 5.01 11.50 2.48
N PRO A 115 6.12 12.14 2.90
CA PRO A 115 6.63 13.36 2.30
C PRO A 115 6.85 13.26 0.80
N GLU A 116 7.50 12.20 0.36
CA GLU A 116 7.79 11.99 -1.06
C GLU A 116 8.22 10.53 -1.37
N VAL A 117 8.08 10.14 -2.62
CA VAL A 117 8.85 9.07 -3.24
C VAL A 117 10.02 9.74 -3.96
N PRO A 118 11.28 9.51 -3.53
CA PRO A 118 12.43 10.14 -4.15
C PRO A 118 12.58 9.76 -5.61
N PHE A 119 13.02 10.70 -6.44
CA PHE A 119 13.36 10.40 -7.82
C PHE A 119 14.60 9.51 -7.88
N SER A 120 14.55 8.44 -8.68
CA SER A 120 15.69 7.58 -8.97
C SER A 120 15.65 7.12 -10.42
N LEU A 121 16.81 7.06 -11.06
CA LEU A 121 16.97 6.49 -12.39
C LEU A 121 17.31 4.99 -12.33
N VAL A 122 17.91 4.53 -11.22
CA VAL A 122 18.31 3.13 -11.04
C VAL A 122 17.99 2.69 -9.59
N PRO A 123 16.90 1.94 -9.41
CA PRO A 123 15.84 1.64 -10.38
C PRO A 123 15.02 2.88 -10.75
N LEU A 124 14.47 2.89 -11.97
CA LEU A 124 13.61 4.00 -12.40
C LEU A 124 12.33 4.03 -11.57
N GLN A 125 12.13 5.13 -10.85
CA GLN A 125 10.97 5.36 -10.00
C GLN A 125 9.92 6.19 -10.75
N LEU A 126 8.99 5.53 -11.44
CA LEU A 126 7.91 6.20 -12.20
C LEU A 126 6.88 6.89 -11.30
N THR A 127 6.84 6.53 -10.02
CA THR A 127 5.91 7.10 -9.03
C THR A 127 6.57 8.17 -8.16
N ALA A 128 7.78 8.61 -8.52
CA ALA A 128 8.46 9.70 -7.83
C ALA A 128 7.58 10.95 -7.76
N GLY A 129 7.51 11.55 -6.59
CA GLY A 129 6.67 12.73 -6.36
C GLY A 129 6.54 13.08 -4.90
N LYS A 130 6.01 14.26 -4.62
CA LYS A 130 5.75 14.76 -3.26
C LYS A 130 4.34 14.44 -2.80
N ASN A 131 4.15 14.42 -1.48
CA ASN A 131 2.85 14.26 -0.82
C ASN A 131 2.14 12.97 -1.25
N VAL A 132 2.86 11.88 -1.33
CA VAL A 132 2.35 10.57 -1.71
C VAL A 132 1.57 9.95 -0.55
N GLY A 133 0.75 8.94 -0.84
CA GLY A 133 -0.01 8.26 0.21
C GLY A 133 -0.36 6.83 -0.16
N LEU A 134 -0.67 6.07 0.88
CA LEU A 134 -1.15 4.70 0.80
C LEU A 134 -2.55 4.63 1.39
N LEU A 135 -3.45 3.99 0.67
CA LEU A 135 -4.78 3.61 1.11
C LEU A 135 -4.78 2.12 1.44
N VAL A 136 -5.37 1.77 2.58
CA VAL A 136 -5.70 0.41 2.98
C VAL A 136 -7.19 0.34 3.23
N VAL A 137 -7.89 -0.53 2.51
CA VAL A 137 -9.32 -0.74 2.69
C VAL A 137 -9.54 -2.14 3.23
N ILE A 138 -10.12 -2.25 4.41
CA ILE A 138 -10.54 -3.52 5.00
C ILE A 138 -12.05 -3.60 4.84
N THR A 139 -12.51 -4.53 4.00
CA THR A 139 -13.94 -4.78 3.80
C THR A 139 -14.42 -5.84 4.78
N LEU A 140 -15.40 -5.49 5.58
CA LEU A 140 -16.04 -6.38 6.55
C LEU A 140 -17.39 -6.86 6.02
N ASN A 141 -17.77 -8.10 6.37
CA ASN A 141 -19.13 -8.61 6.19
C ASN A 141 -20.05 -8.15 7.33
N ASP A 142 -21.29 -8.61 7.33
CA ASP A 142 -22.32 -8.33 8.34
C ASP A 142 -21.98 -8.83 9.75
N ARG A 143 -21.06 -9.82 9.87
CA ARG A 143 -20.51 -10.31 11.14
C ARG A 143 -19.27 -9.55 11.60
N GLN A 144 -18.91 -8.48 10.90
CA GLN A 144 -17.70 -7.71 11.14
C GLN A 144 -16.38 -8.53 10.94
N GLU A 145 -16.45 -9.58 10.10
CA GLU A 145 -15.29 -10.36 9.72
C GLU A 145 -14.63 -9.74 8.46
N PRO A 146 -13.32 -9.56 8.41
CA PRO A 146 -12.65 -8.99 7.25
C PRO A 146 -12.68 -10.00 6.08
N VAL A 147 -13.35 -9.67 4.99
CA VAL A 147 -13.43 -10.53 3.79
C VAL A 147 -12.39 -10.16 2.73
N LEU A 148 -12.00 -8.87 2.65
CA LEU A 148 -10.99 -8.37 1.72
C LEU A 148 -10.08 -7.36 2.40
N VAL A 149 -8.80 -7.37 2.03
CA VAL A 149 -7.84 -6.30 2.29
C VAL A 149 -7.37 -5.78 0.95
N THR A 150 -7.62 -4.50 0.68
CA THR A 150 -7.21 -3.85 -0.56
C THR A 150 -6.21 -2.76 -0.24
N THR A 151 -5.11 -2.69 -0.98
CA THR A 151 -4.12 -1.62 -0.85
C THR A 151 -3.90 -0.95 -2.18
N LEU A 152 -3.72 0.37 -2.19
CA LEU A 152 -3.35 1.14 -3.37
C LEU A 152 -2.70 2.46 -2.98
N HIS A 153 -1.81 2.97 -3.83
CA HIS A 153 -1.29 4.32 -3.67
C HIS A 153 -2.34 5.36 -4.05
N THR A 154 -2.21 6.57 -3.51
CA THR A 154 -3.12 7.68 -3.83
C THR A 154 -3.07 8.14 -5.28
N CYS A 155 -2.07 7.73 -6.06
CA CYS A 155 -2.03 7.88 -7.52
C CYS A 155 -2.90 6.85 -8.27
N GLY A 156 -3.53 5.89 -7.55
CA GLY A 156 -4.28 4.78 -8.16
C GLY A 156 -3.41 3.61 -8.64
N CYS A 157 -2.09 3.65 -8.42
CA CYS A 157 -1.17 2.58 -8.77
C CYS A 157 -0.95 1.60 -7.60
N TYR A 158 -0.31 0.47 -7.90
CA TYR A 158 0.00 -0.61 -6.94
C TYR A 158 -1.23 -1.19 -6.23
N LEU A 159 -2.33 -1.32 -6.97
CA LEU A 159 -3.53 -1.98 -6.47
C LEU A 159 -3.24 -3.45 -6.19
N ALA A 160 -3.47 -3.86 -4.94
CA ALA A 160 -3.52 -5.26 -4.53
C ALA A 160 -4.85 -5.55 -3.85
N ILE A 161 -5.44 -6.70 -4.17
CA ILE A 161 -6.67 -7.19 -3.55
C ILE A 161 -6.36 -8.55 -2.94
N ILE A 162 -6.46 -8.66 -1.63
CA ILE A 162 -6.11 -9.86 -0.88
C ILE A 162 -7.36 -10.35 -0.15
N PRO A 163 -7.99 -11.43 -0.62
CA PRO A 163 -9.10 -12.04 0.08
C PRO A 163 -8.64 -12.71 1.38
N THR A 164 -9.58 -12.92 2.28
CA THR A 164 -9.32 -13.59 3.55
C THR A 164 -10.02 -14.96 3.62
N SER A 165 -9.75 -15.70 4.70
CA SER A 165 -10.43 -16.97 4.97
C SER A 165 -11.94 -16.82 5.24
N PHE A 166 -12.43 -15.60 5.48
CA PHE A 166 -13.86 -15.30 5.66
C PHE A 166 -14.58 -15.00 4.35
N LEU A 167 -13.88 -14.83 3.22
CA LEU A 167 -14.52 -14.69 1.92
C LEU A 167 -15.03 -16.06 1.46
N PRO A 168 -16.33 -16.20 1.12
CA PRO A 168 -16.89 -17.47 0.61
C PRO A 168 -16.15 -17.95 -0.65
N ALA A 169 -15.92 -19.26 -0.75
CA ALA A 169 -15.21 -19.86 -1.88
C ALA A 169 -15.83 -19.51 -3.25
N ALA A 170 -17.16 -19.41 -3.31
CA ALA A 170 -17.89 -19.03 -4.52
C ALA A 170 -17.63 -17.59 -5.01
N ALA A 171 -17.05 -16.72 -4.15
CA ALA A 171 -16.74 -15.34 -4.51
C ALA A 171 -15.35 -15.19 -5.19
N TYR A 172 -14.54 -16.25 -5.21
CA TYR A 172 -13.24 -16.22 -5.88
C TYR A 172 -13.41 -16.37 -7.40
N PRO A 173 -12.64 -15.62 -8.21
CA PRO A 173 -12.49 -15.93 -9.63
C PRO A 173 -11.99 -17.36 -9.84
N ALA A 174 -12.39 -17.99 -10.94
CA ALA A 174 -12.04 -19.40 -11.21
C ALA A 174 -10.53 -19.66 -11.30
N ASP A 175 -9.77 -18.65 -11.69
CA ASP A 175 -8.30 -18.68 -11.84
C ASP A 175 -7.56 -18.07 -10.64
N TRP A 176 -8.24 -17.81 -9.53
CA TRP A 176 -7.62 -17.23 -8.35
C TRP A 176 -6.60 -18.16 -7.71
N ARG A 177 -5.42 -17.65 -7.42
CA ARG A 177 -4.32 -18.38 -6.79
C ARG A 177 -4.16 -17.98 -5.34
N ALA A 178 -4.50 -18.92 -4.44
CA ALA A 178 -4.41 -18.68 -2.99
C ALA A 178 -2.97 -18.72 -2.46
N ASP A 179 -2.03 -19.33 -3.19
CA ASP A 179 -0.62 -19.48 -2.84
C ASP A 179 0.20 -18.18 -2.97
N GLY A 180 -0.28 -17.24 -3.79
CA GLY A 180 0.35 -15.94 -3.95
C GLY A 180 -0.07 -15.22 -5.20
N GLN A 181 0.12 -13.91 -5.18
CA GLN A 181 -0.09 -13.03 -6.32
C GLN A 181 1.13 -12.14 -6.53
N ARG A 182 1.48 -11.88 -7.76
CA ARG A 182 2.59 -10.98 -8.11
C ARG A 182 2.05 -9.62 -8.55
N ILE A 183 2.29 -8.60 -7.75
CA ILE A 183 1.83 -7.23 -7.99
C ILE A 183 3.06 -6.34 -8.21
N TYR A 184 3.25 -5.84 -9.43
CA TYR A 184 4.38 -4.98 -9.80
C TYR A 184 5.75 -5.48 -9.31
N GLY A 185 5.98 -6.80 -9.39
CA GLY A 185 7.24 -7.42 -9.00
C GLY A 185 7.34 -7.82 -7.53
N VAL A 186 6.39 -7.44 -6.67
CA VAL A 186 6.29 -7.89 -5.28
C VAL A 186 5.39 -9.12 -5.23
N THR A 187 5.79 -10.12 -4.45
CA THR A 187 4.95 -11.30 -4.18
C THR A 187 4.17 -11.05 -2.89
N LEU A 188 2.85 -10.98 -3.01
CA LEU A 188 1.93 -10.82 -1.90
C LEU A 188 1.15 -12.11 -1.66
N PRO A 189 0.60 -12.34 -0.44
CA PRO A 189 -0.28 -13.47 -0.20
C PRO A 189 -1.45 -13.49 -1.18
N GLY A 190 -1.80 -14.64 -1.70
CA GLY A 190 -3.03 -14.81 -2.47
C GLY A 190 -4.27 -14.88 -1.58
N ARG A 191 -4.07 -15.16 -0.28
CA ARG A 191 -5.13 -15.22 0.74
C ARG A 191 -4.55 -15.01 2.13
N LEU A 192 -5.22 -14.26 2.97
CA LEU A 192 -4.94 -14.19 4.40
C LEU A 192 -5.80 -15.24 5.12
N VAL A 193 -5.16 -16.03 5.99
CA VAL A 193 -5.85 -17.06 6.79
C VAL A 193 -5.92 -16.57 8.23
N PHE A 194 -7.12 -16.48 8.75
CA PHE A 194 -7.38 -16.15 10.13
C PHE A 194 -7.95 -17.37 10.86
N ASP A 195 -7.49 -17.62 12.08
CA ASP A 195 -7.97 -18.74 12.88
C ASP A 195 -9.41 -18.52 13.31
N ALA A 196 -10.25 -19.54 13.09
CA ALA A 196 -11.62 -19.55 13.56
C ALA A 196 -11.63 -19.60 15.10
N GLY A 197 -12.09 -18.53 15.73
CA GLY A 197 -12.16 -18.43 17.20
C GLY A 197 -11.32 -17.32 17.82
N VAL A 198 -10.43 -16.69 17.08
CA VAL A 198 -9.82 -15.43 17.50
C VAL A 198 -10.87 -14.34 17.36
N ALA A 199 -11.29 -13.74 18.48
CA ALA A 199 -12.23 -12.63 18.49
C ALA A 199 -11.81 -11.54 17.49
N PRO A 200 -12.73 -10.72 16.94
CA PRO A 200 -12.53 -9.84 15.77
C PRO A 200 -11.60 -8.64 16.01
N ARG A 201 -10.46 -8.86 16.65
CA ARG A 201 -9.35 -7.93 16.80
C ARG A 201 -8.22 -8.35 15.87
N LEU A 202 -8.49 -8.36 14.58
CA LEU A 202 -7.51 -8.74 13.58
C LEU A 202 -6.77 -7.48 13.14
N ASN A 203 -5.61 -7.24 13.73
CA ASN A 203 -4.70 -6.23 13.23
C ASN A 203 -3.98 -6.83 12.01
N VAL A 204 -4.41 -6.39 10.82
CA VAL A 204 -3.67 -6.68 9.60
C VAL A 204 -2.35 -5.91 9.66
N GLU A 205 -1.24 -6.60 9.54
CA GLU A 205 0.07 -5.97 9.41
C GLU A 205 0.30 -5.60 7.94
N ILE A 206 0.65 -4.35 7.70
CA ILE A 206 0.96 -3.79 6.39
C ILE A 206 2.45 -3.44 6.38
N ALA A 207 3.25 -4.32 5.80
CA ALA A 207 4.66 -4.04 5.57
C ALA A 207 4.81 -3.07 4.39
N VAL A 208 5.48 -1.95 4.61
CA VAL A 208 5.69 -0.88 3.63
C VAL A 208 7.18 -0.76 3.35
N ARG A 209 7.56 -0.92 2.10
CA ARG A 209 8.95 -0.85 1.65
C ARG A 209 9.48 0.58 1.73
N ASP A 210 10.77 0.69 1.94
CA ASP A 210 11.51 1.94 1.82
C ASP A 210 11.52 2.46 0.37
N GLY A 211 11.58 3.78 0.22
CA GLY A 211 11.76 4.49 -1.04
C GLY A 211 10.53 4.55 -1.95
N ASP A 212 9.83 3.44 -2.20
CA ASP A 212 8.67 3.42 -3.10
C ASP A 212 7.32 3.28 -2.38
N HIS A 213 7.32 3.02 -1.07
CA HIS A 213 6.17 2.85 -0.19
C HIS A 213 5.17 1.78 -0.65
N ARG A 214 5.61 0.80 -1.43
CA ARG A 214 4.78 -0.34 -1.82
C ARG A 214 4.60 -1.30 -0.65
N VAL A 215 3.43 -1.93 -0.61
CA VAL A 215 3.17 -3.04 0.31
C VAL A 215 3.95 -4.27 -0.14
N ALA A 216 4.54 -5.00 0.80
CA ALA A 216 5.37 -6.18 0.56
C ALA A 216 5.05 -7.31 1.55
#